data_7c1a31a99f8d157afe52b7b5b41d89d1
#
_entry.id   7c1a31a99f8d157afe52b7b5b41d89d1
#
_cell.length_a   1.000
_cell.length_b   1.000
_cell.length_c   1.000
_cell.angle_alpha   90.00
_cell.angle_beta   90.00
_cell.angle_gamma   90.00
#
_symmetry.space_group_name_H-M   'P 1'
#
loop_
_entity.id
_entity.type
_entity.pdbx_description
1 polymer ?
#
loop_
_entity_poly.entity_id
_entity_poly.type
_entity_poly.pdbx_seq_one_letter_code
_entity_poly.pdbx_strand_id
1 'polypeptide(L)'
;MESKWYERTKNYTPFDSINACLAAGGRLPKGTSQNRTTISEPSITSAYERSEFGHGWDDSDGDCQDSRAEALIATSTTQVRFAEAKRCRVVTGRWVSPFTGLVIQNTSDIDIDHVVPLAWSWDRGAGQWSGEKREQFANDSINLWPVELSLNRSKGAKGPDEWLPPAGQCGYVARFYRIVKLYKLEPRPAENEWIRAFLDDCRS
;
A
#
# COMPACT_ATOMS: atom_id res chain seq x y z
N MET A 1 -21.60 -29.22 13.57
CA MET A 1 -22.83 -30.09 13.52
C MET A 1 -22.38 -31.40 12.90
N GLU A 2 -22.13 -32.39 13.73
CA GLU A 2 -21.84 -33.75 13.28
C GLU A 2 -23.11 -34.34 12.63
N SER A 3 -22.96 -34.83 11.42
CA SER A 3 -24.06 -35.39 10.64
C SER A 3 -24.49 -36.74 11.22
N LYS A 4 -25.74 -36.89 11.65
CA LYS A 4 -26.35 -38.12 12.14
C LYS A 4 -26.29 -39.34 11.19
N TRP A 5 -25.72 -39.19 10.03
CA TRP A 5 -25.51 -40.22 9.02
C TRP A 5 -24.25 -41.08 9.27
N TYR A 6 -23.31 -40.56 10.03
CA TYR A 6 -22.03 -41.23 10.33
C TYR A 6 -22.21 -42.52 11.15
N GLU A 7 -23.22 -42.53 12.05
CA GLU A 7 -23.48 -43.67 12.96
C GLU A 7 -24.19 -44.84 12.28
N ARG A 8 -24.67 -44.72 11.07
CA ARG A 8 -25.45 -45.77 10.36
C ARG A 8 -24.69 -46.50 9.26
N THR A 9 -23.46 -46.09 8.95
CA THR A 9 -22.68 -46.68 7.86
C THR A 9 -21.78 -47.76 8.43
N LYS A 10 -22.15 -49.04 8.24
CA LYS A 10 -21.42 -50.19 8.77
C LYS A 10 -20.23 -50.63 7.92
N ASN A 11 -20.17 -50.21 6.65
CA ASN A 11 -19.08 -50.54 5.75
C ASN A 11 -18.55 -49.24 5.11
N TYR A 12 -17.40 -48.78 5.53
CA TYR A 12 -16.73 -47.64 4.95
C TYR A 12 -15.22 -47.84 4.93
N THR A 13 -14.56 -47.30 3.92
CA THR A 13 -13.10 -47.18 3.89
C THR A 13 -12.73 -45.80 4.42
N PRO A 14 -11.99 -45.69 5.52
CA PRO A 14 -11.58 -44.37 6.02
C PRO A 14 -10.57 -43.75 5.10
N PHE A 15 -10.72 -42.45 4.85
CA PHE A 15 -9.76 -41.60 4.11
C PHE A 15 -9.39 -40.42 4.99
N ASP A 16 -8.13 -40.02 4.95
CA ASP A 16 -7.61 -38.89 5.73
C ASP A 16 -8.12 -37.54 5.25
N SER A 17 -8.69 -37.47 4.05
CA SER A 17 -9.30 -36.26 3.51
C SER A 17 -10.37 -36.56 2.46
N ILE A 18 -11.25 -35.58 2.20
CA ILE A 18 -12.26 -35.65 1.14
C ILE A 18 -11.58 -35.83 -0.23
N ASN A 19 -10.45 -35.20 -0.46
CA ASN A 19 -9.70 -35.28 -1.72
C ASN A 19 -9.14 -36.70 -1.94
N ALA A 20 -8.64 -37.34 -0.90
CA ALA A 20 -8.16 -38.74 -0.97
C ALA A 20 -9.32 -39.70 -1.29
N CYS A 21 -10.50 -39.47 -0.72
CA CYS A 21 -11.71 -40.23 -1.01
C CYS A 21 -12.15 -40.07 -2.49
N LEU A 22 -12.18 -38.85 -3.00
CA LEU A 22 -12.60 -38.57 -4.39
C LEU A 22 -11.60 -39.12 -5.39
N ALA A 23 -10.29 -39.03 -5.13
CA ALA A 23 -9.23 -39.59 -5.95
C ALA A 23 -9.31 -41.13 -6.06
N ALA A 24 -9.81 -41.79 -5.00
CA ALA A 24 -10.07 -43.23 -4.97
C ALA A 24 -11.46 -43.62 -5.55
N GLY A 25 -12.16 -42.71 -6.20
CA GLY A 25 -13.47 -42.96 -6.82
C GLY A 25 -14.66 -42.88 -5.87
N GLY A 26 -14.46 -42.36 -4.68
CA GLY A 26 -15.52 -42.13 -3.70
C GLY A 26 -16.49 -41.02 -4.14
N ARG A 27 -17.71 -41.02 -3.59
CA ARG A 27 -18.74 -40.03 -3.89
C ARG A 27 -19.21 -39.34 -2.60
N LEU A 28 -19.40 -38.05 -2.67
CA LEU A 28 -19.99 -37.29 -1.56
C LEU A 28 -21.47 -37.61 -1.40
N PRO A 29 -22.03 -37.57 -0.16
CA PRO A 29 -23.46 -37.76 0.09
C PRO A 29 -24.29 -36.74 -0.70
N LYS A 30 -25.45 -37.16 -1.23
CA LYS A 30 -26.40 -36.27 -1.86
C LYS A 30 -26.91 -35.26 -0.83
N GLY A 31 -26.73 -33.97 -1.11
CA GLY A 31 -27.15 -32.88 -0.21
C GLY A 31 -25.98 -32.16 0.52
N THR A 32 -24.76 -32.59 0.35
CA THR A 32 -23.63 -31.78 0.75
C THR A 32 -23.47 -30.66 -0.29
N SER A 33 -23.94 -29.47 0.05
CA SER A 33 -23.57 -28.25 -0.70
C SER A 33 -22.05 -28.24 -0.71
N GLN A 34 -21.47 -28.30 -1.89
CA GLN A 34 -20.03 -28.05 -2.05
C GLN A 34 -19.84 -26.57 -1.66
N ASN A 35 -19.54 -26.33 -0.37
CA ASN A 35 -18.74 -25.19 -0.05
C ASN A 35 -17.41 -25.46 -0.78
N ARG A 36 -17.30 -24.96 -1.99
CA ARG A 36 -16.03 -24.85 -2.68
C ARG A 36 -15.15 -24.01 -1.76
N THR A 37 -14.40 -24.67 -0.90
CA THR A 37 -13.14 -24.12 -0.48
C THR A 37 -12.32 -24.13 -1.77
N THR A 38 -12.45 -23.08 -2.54
CA THR A 38 -11.50 -22.74 -3.56
C THR A 38 -10.17 -22.68 -2.84
N ILE A 39 -9.34 -23.71 -3.02
CA ILE A 39 -7.90 -23.52 -2.97
C ILE A 39 -7.73 -22.41 -4.01
N SER A 40 -7.43 -21.20 -3.53
CA SER A 40 -7.11 -20.08 -4.39
C SER A 40 -5.93 -20.55 -5.23
N GLU A 41 -6.19 -20.87 -6.49
CA GLU A 41 -5.14 -20.74 -7.49
C GLU A 41 -4.55 -19.34 -7.26
N PRO A 42 -3.21 -19.15 -7.43
CA PRO A 42 -2.64 -17.84 -7.30
C PRO A 42 -3.48 -16.91 -8.18
N SER A 43 -4.24 -16.02 -7.53
CA SER A 43 -5.17 -15.13 -8.19
C SER A 43 -4.37 -14.42 -9.26
N ILE A 44 -4.84 -14.50 -10.50
CA ILE A 44 -4.47 -13.58 -11.56
C ILE A 44 -4.56 -12.21 -10.90
N THR A 45 -3.42 -11.58 -10.63
CA THR A 45 -3.37 -10.26 -10.04
C THR A 45 -4.15 -9.36 -10.98
N SER A 46 -5.30 -8.86 -10.54
CA SER A 46 -6.04 -7.85 -11.30
C SER A 46 -5.08 -6.73 -11.65
N ALA A 47 -5.27 -6.11 -12.82
CA ALA A 47 -4.47 -4.95 -13.18
C ALA A 47 -4.59 -3.88 -12.07
N TYR A 48 -3.52 -3.15 -11.84
CA TYR A 48 -3.53 -2.04 -10.88
C TYR A 48 -4.61 -1.02 -11.25
N GLU A 49 -5.45 -0.71 -10.29
CA GLU A 49 -6.34 0.44 -10.34
C GLU A 49 -6.17 1.27 -9.05
N ARG A 50 -6.13 2.60 -9.19
CA ARG A 50 -5.93 3.48 -8.02
C ARG A 50 -7.05 3.35 -6.99
N SER A 51 -8.27 3.09 -7.43
CA SER A 51 -9.45 2.86 -6.58
C SER A 51 -9.33 1.67 -5.63
N GLU A 52 -8.43 0.73 -5.92
CA GLU A 52 -8.11 -0.39 -5.01
C GLU A 52 -7.45 0.06 -3.70
N PHE A 53 -6.94 1.28 -3.64
CA PHE A 53 -6.33 1.90 -2.46
C PHE A 53 -7.26 2.89 -1.74
N GLY A 54 -8.57 2.74 -1.90
CA GLY A 54 -9.60 3.59 -1.28
C GLY A 54 -10.05 4.74 -2.17
N HIS A 55 -10.86 5.62 -1.60
CA HIS A 55 -11.55 6.68 -2.34
C HIS A 55 -10.79 8.02 -2.39
N GLY A 56 -9.53 8.03 -2.02
CA GLY A 56 -8.69 9.24 -1.98
C GLY A 56 -8.13 9.49 -0.58
N TRP A 57 -8.08 10.75 -0.18
CA TRP A 57 -7.59 11.14 1.13
C TRP A 57 -8.66 10.89 2.19
N ASP A 58 -8.32 10.07 3.18
CA ASP A 58 -9.23 9.65 4.24
C ASP A 58 -9.24 10.67 5.40
N ASP A 59 -10.41 10.88 6.00
CA ASP A 59 -10.64 11.65 7.22
C ASP A 59 -11.07 10.67 8.32
N SER A 60 -10.11 9.92 8.85
CA SER A 60 -10.38 8.77 9.74
C SER A 60 -10.94 9.16 11.09
N ASP A 61 -10.62 10.36 11.61
CA ASP A 61 -11.09 10.85 12.91
C ASP A 61 -12.30 11.79 12.83
N GLY A 62 -12.70 12.16 11.60
CA GLY A 62 -13.89 12.94 11.34
C GLY A 62 -13.76 14.42 11.72
N ASP A 63 -12.54 14.96 11.80
CA ASP A 63 -12.28 16.36 12.14
C ASP A 63 -12.31 17.30 10.92
N CYS A 64 -12.61 16.76 9.75
CA CYS A 64 -12.62 17.36 8.42
C CYS A 64 -11.24 17.62 7.80
N GLN A 65 -10.16 17.24 8.45
CA GLN A 65 -8.81 17.31 7.89
C GLN A 65 -8.45 15.94 7.33
N ASP A 66 -8.56 15.77 6.04
CA ASP A 66 -8.15 14.54 5.38
C ASP A 66 -6.63 14.30 5.51
N SER A 67 -6.15 13.11 5.20
CA SER A 67 -4.74 12.74 5.31
C SER A 67 -3.80 13.65 4.51
N ARG A 68 -4.28 14.31 3.44
CA ARG A 68 -3.54 15.37 2.75
C ARG A 68 -3.39 16.62 3.61
N ALA A 69 -4.47 17.08 4.25
CA ALA A 69 -4.43 18.25 5.14
C ALA A 69 -3.54 17.97 6.35
N GLU A 70 -3.68 16.80 6.95
CA GLU A 70 -2.83 16.35 8.06
C GLU A 70 -1.34 16.32 7.70
N ALA A 71 -0.97 15.75 6.53
CA ALA A 71 0.40 15.73 6.05
C ALA A 71 0.96 17.15 5.88
N LEU A 72 0.17 18.10 5.36
CA LEU A 72 0.56 19.50 5.23
C LEU A 72 0.72 20.17 6.59
N ILE A 73 -0.18 19.92 7.56
CA ILE A 73 -0.10 20.49 8.91
C ILE A 73 1.14 19.95 9.64
N ALA A 74 1.34 18.65 9.63
CA ALA A 74 2.42 17.98 10.35
C ALA A 74 3.82 18.32 9.84
N THR A 75 3.95 18.65 8.55
CA THR A 75 5.26 18.90 7.91
C THR A 75 5.60 20.37 7.73
N SER A 76 4.65 21.28 7.97
CA SER A 76 4.93 22.71 7.88
C SER A 76 5.85 23.17 9.01
N THR A 77 6.87 23.96 8.65
CA THR A 77 7.84 24.53 9.62
C THR A 77 7.32 25.82 10.27
N THR A 78 6.13 26.28 9.88
CA THR A 78 5.43 27.43 10.48
C THR A 78 3.95 27.08 10.63
N GLN A 79 3.22 27.90 11.37
CA GLN A 79 1.78 27.76 11.47
C GLN A 79 1.13 27.86 10.08
N VAL A 80 0.30 26.87 9.74
CA VAL A 80 -0.45 26.86 8.49
C VAL A 80 -1.65 27.82 8.53
N ARG A 81 -2.07 28.28 7.36
CA ARG A 81 -3.34 29.02 7.19
C ARG A 81 -4.35 28.15 6.48
N PHE A 82 -5.58 28.27 6.90
CA PHE A 82 -6.72 27.55 6.32
C PHE A 82 -7.57 28.47 5.45
N ALA A 83 -8.28 27.87 4.52
CA ALA A 83 -9.20 28.59 3.63
C ALA A 83 -10.42 29.14 4.39
N GLU A 84 -10.87 28.45 5.42
CA GLU A 84 -12.07 28.74 6.17
C GLU A 84 -11.89 28.54 7.68
N ALA A 85 -12.84 29.10 8.45
CA ALA A 85 -12.83 29.02 9.92
C ALA A 85 -12.93 27.57 10.45
N LYS A 86 -13.52 26.66 9.70
CA LYS A 86 -13.60 25.22 10.04
C LYS A 86 -12.23 24.51 10.02
N ARG A 87 -11.22 25.13 9.37
CA ARG A 87 -9.85 24.63 9.31
C ARG A 87 -9.68 23.29 8.60
N CYS A 88 -10.57 22.94 7.66
CA CYS A 88 -10.51 21.70 6.92
C CYS A 88 -9.42 21.73 5.82
N ARG A 89 -9.27 22.84 5.11
CA ARG A 89 -8.38 22.95 3.95
C ARG A 89 -7.22 23.92 4.20
N VAL A 90 -6.00 23.42 4.19
CA VAL A 90 -4.76 24.20 4.27
C VAL A 90 -4.53 24.94 2.93
N VAL A 91 -4.13 26.21 2.98
CA VAL A 91 -3.84 27.02 1.79
C VAL A 91 -2.41 27.55 1.74
N THR A 92 -1.86 27.95 2.90
CA THR A 92 -0.46 28.40 2.96
C THR A 92 0.23 27.89 4.23
N GLY A 93 1.53 27.76 4.16
CA GLY A 93 2.41 27.35 5.25
C GLY A 93 3.86 27.54 4.82
N ARG A 94 4.78 26.78 5.40
CA ARG A 94 6.18 26.77 4.97
C ARG A 94 6.70 25.33 5.00
N TRP A 95 6.84 24.76 3.82
CA TRP A 95 7.35 23.41 3.63
C TRP A 95 8.73 23.46 2.99
N VAL A 96 9.64 22.63 3.48
CA VAL A 96 10.93 22.39 2.84
C VAL A 96 10.79 21.09 2.04
N SER A 97 10.87 21.20 0.71
CA SER A 97 10.73 20.03 -0.14
C SER A 97 11.83 19.01 0.14
N PRO A 98 11.49 17.75 0.40
CA PRO A 98 12.48 16.69 0.53
C PRO A 98 13.20 16.35 -0.78
N PHE A 99 12.67 16.79 -1.92
CA PHE A 99 13.22 16.55 -3.25
C PHE A 99 14.24 17.59 -3.71
N THR A 100 14.12 18.82 -3.24
CA THR A 100 14.99 19.92 -3.69
C THR A 100 15.67 20.68 -2.56
N GLY A 101 15.13 20.61 -1.34
CA GLY A 101 15.49 21.49 -0.23
C GLY A 101 14.92 22.90 -0.34
N LEU A 102 14.17 23.21 -1.41
CA LEU A 102 13.56 24.53 -1.60
C LEU A 102 12.31 24.70 -0.74
N VAL A 103 12.01 25.95 -0.43
CA VAL A 103 10.83 26.31 0.35
C VAL A 103 9.64 26.49 -0.57
N ILE A 104 8.52 25.83 -0.24
CA ILE A 104 7.21 26.00 -0.87
C ILE A 104 6.28 26.64 0.16
N GLN A 105 5.48 27.62 -0.24
CA GLN A 105 4.59 28.36 0.67
C GLN A 105 3.10 28.20 0.34
N ASN A 106 2.75 27.90 -0.89
CA ASN A 106 1.36 27.73 -1.33
C ASN A 106 1.07 26.27 -1.60
N THR A 107 -0.06 25.78 -1.10
CA THR A 107 -0.48 24.39 -1.34
C THR A 107 -0.90 24.12 -2.79
N SER A 108 -1.12 25.19 -3.59
CA SER A 108 -1.32 25.08 -5.04
C SER A 108 -0.08 24.55 -5.79
N ASP A 109 1.11 24.70 -5.19
CA ASP A 109 2.38 24.30 -5.78
C ASP A 109 2.86 22.94 -5.24
N ILE A 110 2.05 22.33 -4.34
CA ILE A 110 2.34 21.08 -3.65
C ILE A 110 1.41 19.95 -4.10
N ASP A 111 2.00 18.83 -4.48
CA ASP A 111 1.33 17.52 -4.40
C ASP A 111 1.76 16.79 -3.10
N ILE A 112 0.87 15.98 -2.55
CA ILE A 112 1.26 14.98 -1.56
C ILE A 112 1.65 13.71 -2.32
N ASP A 113 2.94 13.43 -2.32
CA ASP A 113 3.53 12.26 -2.97
C ASP A 113 3.43 11.04 -2.04
N HIS A 114 3.08 9.90 -2.62
CA HIS A 114 3.34 8.61 -1.99
C HIS A 114 4.81 8.26 -2.22
N VAL A 115 5.64 8.35 -1.18
CA VAL A 115 7.08 8.05 -1.26
C VAL A 115 7.33 6.71 -1.95
N VAL A 116 6.58 5.67 -1.54
CA VAL A 116 6.44 4.42 -2.29
C VAL A 116 5.15 4.49 -3.10
N PRO A 117 5.21 4.61 -4.44
CA PRO A 117 4.02 4.76 -5.26
C PRO A 117 3.06 3.58 -5.14
N LEU A 118 1.75 3.87 -5.14
CA LEU A 118 0.71 2.84 -5.02
C LEU A 118 0.81 1.80 -6.14
N ALA A 119 1.01 2.24 -7.38
CA ALA A 119 1.20 1.34 -8.51
C ALA A 119 2.49 0.50 -8.39
N TRP A 120 3.58 1.08 -7.91
CA TRP A 120 4.82 0.34 -7.66
C TRP A 120 4.61 -0.75 -6.61
N SER A 121 3.92 -0.40 -5.52
CA SER A 121 3.65 -1.33 -4.42
C SER A 121 2.74 -2.49 -4.82
N TRP A 122 1.81 -2.26 -5.77
CA TRP A 122 0.87 -3.25 -6.25
C TRP A 122 1.57 -4.52 -6.74
N ASP A 123 2.52 -4.37 -7.64
CA ASP A 123 3.31 -5.48 -8.20
C ASP A 123 4.31 -6.09 -7.21
N ARG A 124 4.46 -5.49 -6.03
CA ARG A 124 5.41 -5.92 -4.99
C ARG A 124 4.71 -6.35 -3.71
N GLY A 125 3.51 -6.90 -3.86
CA GLY A 125 2.75 -7.55 -2.81
C GLY A 125 1.49 -6.80 -2.36
N ALA A 126 1.34 -5.49 -2.61
CA ALA A 126 0.15 -4.76 -2.17
C ALA A 126 -1.13 -5.23 -2.88
N GLY A 127 -1.04 -5.77 -4.11
CA GLY A 127 -2.15 -6.40 -4.81
C GLY A 127 -2.78 -7.59 -4.07
N GLN A 128 -2.04 -8.21 -3.15
CA GLN A 128 -2.51 -9.33 -2.32
C GLN A 128 -3.07 -8.88 -0.95
N TRP A 129 -2.98 -7.59 -0.62
CA TRP A 129 -3.48 -7.09 0.66
C TRP A 129 -5.01 -6.99 0.66
N SER A 130 -5.59 -6.90 1.87
CA SER A 130 -6.99 -6.48 2.00
C SER A 130 -7.17 -5.01 1.56
N GLY A 131 -8.38 -4.64 1.15
CA GLY A 131 -8.72 -3.25 0.82
C GLY A 131 -8.36 -2.29 1.95
N GLU A 132 -8.70 -2.63 3.19
CA GLU A 132 -8.38 -1.84 4.39
C GLU A 132 -6.87 -1.58 4.53
N LYS A 133 -6.04 -2.60 4.31
CA LYS A 133 -4.59 -2.43 4.38
C LYS A 133 -4.04 -1.56 3.25
N ARG A 134 -4.62 -1.65 2.05
CA ARG A 134 -4.26 -0.78 0.93
C ARG A 134 -4.65 0.68 1.21
N GLU A 135 -5.83 0.91 1.72
CA GLU A 135 -6.31 2.23 2.13
C GLU A 135 -5.46 2.83 3.25
N GLN A 136 -5.14 2.04 4.28
CA GLN A 136 -4.20 2.43 5.33
C GLN A 136 -2.84 2.83 4.74
N PHE A 137 -2.27 2.05 3.83
CA PHE A 137 -0.99 2.36 3.18
C PHE A 137 -1.03 3.65 2.38
N ALA A 138 -2.14 3.92 1.68
CA ALA A 138 -2.33 5.14 0.89
C ALA A 138 -2.46 6.39 1.77
N ASN A 139 -2.95 6.26 2.99
CA ASN A 139 -3.21 7.37 3.91
C ASN A 139 -2.19 7.46 5.07
N ASP A 140 -1.21 6.53 5.15
CA ASP A 140 -0.20 6.56 6.19
C ASP A 140 0.77 7.74 6.00
N SER A 141 0.84 8.60 7.00
CA SER A 141 1.72 9.78 7.03
C SER A 141 3.20 9.46 6.79
N ILE A 142 3.64 8.22 7.09
CA ILE A 142 5.01 7.81 6.79
C ILE A 142 5.25 7.71 5.28
N ASN A 143 4.21 7.47 4.48
CA ASN A 143 4.28 7.38 3.03
C ASN A 143 3.93 8.70 2.32
N LEU A 144 3.58 9.74 3.05
CA LEU A 144 3.11 11.00 2.50
C LEU A 144 4.14 12.11 2.66
N TRP A 145 4.54 12.72 1.53
CA TRP A 145 5.45 13.86 1.50
C TRP A 145 4.89 15.03 0.68
N PRO A 146 4.88 16.26 1.21
CA PRO A 146 4.60 17.45 0.42
C PRO A 146 5.81 17.78 -0.46
N VAL A 147 5.61 17.75 -1.76
CA VAL A 147 6.65 17.95 -2.77
C VAL A 147 6.15 18.84 -3.91
N GLU A 148 7.04 19.27 -4.79
CA GLU A 148 6.67 20.03 -6.00
C GLU A 148 5.81 19.19 -6.96
N LEU A 149 4.71 19.75 -7.45
CA LEU A 149 3.82 19.10 -8.43
C LEU A 149 4.57 18.51 -9.63
N SER A 150 5.52 19.25 -10.19
CA SER A 150 6.25 18.83 -11.38
C SER A 150 7.13 17.63 -11.13
N LEU A 151 7.78 17.57 -9.96
CA LEU A 151 8.65 16.43 -9.57
C LEU A 151 7.83 15.21 -9.22
N ASN A 152 6.68 15.36 -8.52
CA ASN A 152 5.78 14.26 -8.27
C ASN A 152 5.28 13.63 -9.59
N ARG A 153 4.88 14.46 -10.57
CA ARG A 153 4.48 13.97 -11.89
C ARG A 153 5.61 13.30 -12.66
N SER A 154 6.83 13.83 -12.56
CA SER A 154 8.03 13.22 -13.17
C SER A 154 8.35 11.85 -12.57
N LYS A 155 8.21 11.72 -11.25
CA LYS A 155 8.37 10.46 -10.52
C LYS A 155 7.32 9.44 -10.94
N GLY A 156 6.05 9.81 -10.85
CA GLY A 156 4.94 8.93 -11.20
C GLY A 156 4.98 7.62 -10.40
N ALA A 157 4.95 6.48 -11.10
CA ALA A 157 4.95 5.15 -10.49
C ALA A 157 6.36 4.53 -10.34
N LYS A 158 7.41 5.29 -10.59
CA LYS A 158 8.80 4.79 -10.64
C LYS A 158 9.36 4.50 -9.25
N GLY A 159 10.15 3.44 -9.16
CA GLY A 159 11.02 3.16 -8.02
C GLY A 159 12.29 4.02 -8.02
N PRO A 160 13.11 3.95 -6.95
CA PRO A 160 14.31 4.76 -6.84
C PRO A 160 15.42 4.38 -7.85
N ASP A 161 15.37 3.20 -8.40
CA ASP A 161 16.25 2.73 -9.48
C ASP A 161 15.90 3.34 -10.85
N GLU A 162 14.67 3.86 -11.02
CA GLU A 162 14.19 4.48 -12.25
C GLU A 162 14.09 6.00 -12.15
N TRP A 163 13.99 6.54 -10.93
CA TRP A 163 13.86 7.97 -10.69
C TRP A 163 14.44 8.36 -9.32
N LEU A 164 15.24 9.41 -9.34
CA LEU A 164 15.75 10.06 -8.13
C LEU A 164 15.42 11.56 -8.14
N PRO A 165 15.15 12.16 -6.98
CA PRO A 165 14.96 13.60 -6.89
C PRO A 165 16.25 14.37 -7.22
N PRO A 166 16.16 15.65 -7.60
CA PRO A 166 17.33 16.49 -7.88
C PRO A 166 18.29 16.65 -6.69
N ALA A 167 17.75 16.61 -5.46
CA ALA A 167 18.51 16.65 -4.23
C ALA A 167 17.93 15.67 -3.20
N GLY A 168 18.56 15.52 -2.03
CA GLY A 168 18.06 14.69 -0.94
C GLY A 168 17.93 13.19 -1.26
N GLN A 169 18.67 12.71 -2.27
CA GLN A 169 18.53 11.35 -2.82
C GLN A 169 18.71 10.27 -1.74
N CYS A 170 19.72 10.39 -0.91
CA CYS A 170 19.95 9.43 0.19
C CYS A 170 18.78 9.37 1.17
N GLY A 171 18.23 10.52 1.53
CA GLY A 171 17.06 10.62 2.41
C GLY A 171 15.80 10.00 1.77
N TYR A 172 15.59 10.24 0.48
CA TYR A 172 14.49 9.66 -0.27
C TYR A 172 14.59 8.14 -0.34
N VAL A 173 15.73 7.60 -0.76
CA VAL A 173 15.93 6.14 -0.89
C VAL A 173 15.85 5.44 0.47
N ALA A 174 16.42 6.06 1.52
CA ALA A 174 16.36 5.52 2.88
C ALA A 174 14.90 5.46 3.38
N ARG A 175 14.11 6.52 3.17
CA ARG A 175 12.68 6.51 3.54
C ARG A 175 11.89 5.51 2.72
N PHE A 176 12.09 5.47 1.41
CA PHE A 176 11.47 4.50 0.52
C PHE A 176 11.72 3.07 1.03
N TYR A 177 12.97 2.71 1.29
CA TYR A 177 13.32 1.37 1.74
C TYR A 177 12.77 1.04 3.14
N ARG A 178 12.73 2.04 4.04
CA ARG A 178 12.10 1.88 5.36
C ARG A 178 10.61 1.53 5.23
N ILE A 179 9.88 2.20 4.35
CA ILE A 179 8.45 1.93 4.10
C ILE A 179 8.28 0.54 3.48
N VAL A 180 9.10 0.18 2.49
CA VAL A 180 9.14 -1.17 1.90
C VAL A 180 9.28 -2.24 2.98
N LYS A 181 10.20 -2.06 3.93
CA LYS A 181 10.39 -3.00 5.05
C LYS A 181 9.22 -3.02 6.02
N LEU A 182 8.68 -1.86 6.37
CA LEU A 182 7.55 -1.74 7.31
C LEU A 182 6.31 -2.47 6.79
N TYR A 183 6.00 -2.29 5.51
CA TYR A 183 4.85 -2.89 4.86
C TYR A 183 5.10 -4.29 4.29
N LYS A 184 6.34 -4.79 4.43
CA LYS A 184 6.78 -6.10 3.91
C LYS A 184 6.52 -6.23 2.41
N LEU A 185 6.79 -5.16 1.67
CA LEU A 185 6.78 -5.19 0.22
C LEU A 185 8.00 -5.97 -0.29
N GLU A 186 7.87 -6.59 -1.44
CA GLU A 186 8.88 -7.46 -2.04
C GLU A 186 9.43 -6.82 -3.34
N PRO A 187 10.45 -5.94 -3.27
CA PRO A 187 11.11 -5.43 -4.46
C PRO A 187 11.66 -6.57 -5.30
N ARG A 188 11.70 -6.39 -6.60
CA ARG A 188 12.38 -7.33 -7.49
C ARG A 188 13.86 -7.44 -7.11
N PRO A 189 14.54 -8.57 -7.38
CA PRO A 189 15.94 -8.75 -6.96
C PRO A 189 16.86 -7.61 -7.38
N ALA A 190 16.78 -7.15 -8.63
CA ALA A 190 17.59 -6.05 -9.14
C ALA A 190 17.30 -4.70 -8.45
N GLU A 191 16.03 -4.39 -8.16
CA GLU A 191 15.63 -3.19 -7.42
C GLU A 191 16.18 -3.21 -5.99
N ASN A 192 16.08 -4.35 -5.32
CA ASN A 192 16.58 -4.50 -3.95
C ASN A 192 18.11 -4.42 -3.88
N GLU A 193 18.82 -4.99 -4.85
CA GLU A 193 20.27 -4.88 -4.97
C GLU A 193 20.69 -3.43 -5.20
N TRP A 194 20.04 -2.75 -6.14
CA TRP A 194 20.29 -1.33 -6.43
C TRP A 194 20.08 -0.45 -5.20
N ILE A 195 18.93 -0.60 -4.50
CA ILE A 195 18.61 0.16 -3.31
C ILE A 195 19.68 -0.01 -2.22
N ARG A 196 20.12 -1.24 -2.01
CA ARG A 196 21.14 -1.54 -0.99
C ARG A 196 22.49 -0.92 -1.35
N ALA A 197 22.95 -1.10 -2.57
CA ALA A 197 24.20 -0.51 -3.06
C ALA A 197 24.16 1.01 -2.93
N PHE A 198 23.07 1.65 -3.36
CA PHE A 198 22.91 3.10 -3.24
C PHE A 198 22.95 3.57 -1.78
N LEU A 199 22.29 2.86 -0.86
CA LEU A 199 22.32 3.22 0.56
C LEU A 199 23.67 2.97 1.22
N ASP A 200 24.45 2.02 0.75
CA ASP A 200 25.81 1.80 1.22
C ASP A 200 26.72 2.95 0.79
N ASP A 201 26.61 3.44 -0.45
CA ASP A 201 27.31 4.63 -0.94
C ASP A 201 26.95 5.90 -0.15
N CYS A 202 25.70 6.02 0.31
CA CYS A 202 25.25 7.15 1.14
C CYS A 202 25.86 7.19 2.55
N ARG A 203 26.50 6.11 3.01
CA ARG A 203 27.14 6.02 4.33
C ARG A 203 28.64 6.29 4.29
N SER A 204 29.21 6.26 3.10
CA SER A 204 30.65 6.53 2.87
C SER A 204 30.92 8.03 2.82
#